data_dcc9787cc86aa093758768f8c6f167c2
#
_entry.id   dcc9787cc86aa093758768f8c6f167c2
#
_cell.length_a   1.000
_cell.length_b   1.000
_cell.length_c   1.000
_cell.angle_alpha   90.00
_cell.angle_beta   90.00
_cell.angle_gamma   90.00
#
_symmetry.space_group_name_H-M   'P 1'
#
loop_
_entity.id
_entity.type
_entity.pdbx_description
1 polymer ?
#
loop_
_entity_poly.entity_id
_entity_poly.type
_entity_poly.pdbx_seq_one_letter_code
_entity_poly.pdbx_strand_id
1 'polypeptide(L)'
;MDKALIPEGVKRCPLPAFALWVLVLLGVIGWGVYAGIMVLLKALNLTGLNDYFGFGLYITVDLAIIALGAGAFFSGFLYYGLSRFFPALKELHKIINLAVIVGFVCYTGALAVLLLEIGQPIRGWFGYWHANVHSMLTEVIFCITCYAIVLVIEYVPIVLENRKLSEIKPLRLFGHNLHELMAIFALTGTFLSFFHQGSLGGVAGVLFARPFAYRTGFFIWPWTFFLFIFSAIASGPGFTALICRAIEKVTGKNLVDRSVYELIAKIVGGLLLFYITLKIADTLYWALVLAPEAGLKLTDFYWGPYGIWLLVTEIIICGVIPAILLLTPQTRQSNIIMFSMFFLNCVGVCINRFVMTVQAIAAPVMPFDKWEIYVPTVYEWAPCIAMVAYCILIISLSYRYLPLFPRERELNPAP
;
A
#
# COMPACT_ATOMS: atom_id res chain seq x y z
N MET A 1 -3.78 25.18 24.87
CA MET A 1 -4.23 24.95 23.47
C MET A 1 -4.22 23.46 23.11
N ASP A 2 -3.10 22.74 23.23
CA ASP A 2 -2.98 21.30 22.90
C ASP A 2 -4.03 20.40 23.60
N LYS A 3 -4.20 20.56 24.92
CA LYS A 3 -5.18 19.77 25.69
C LYS A 3 -6.64 19.95 25.23
N ALA A 4 -6.98 21.08 24.62
CA ALA A 4 -8.31 21.36 24.13
C ALA A 4 -8.60 20.65 22.78
N LEU A 5 -7.56 20.23 22.05
CA LEU A 5 -7.66 19.49 20.79
C LEU A 5 -7.72 17.97 21.00
N ILE A 6 -7.25 17.47 22.15
CA ILE A 6 -7.28 16.05 22.50
C ILE A 6 -8.71 15.63 22.81
N PRO A 7 -9.16 14.44 22.33
CA PRO A 7 -10.49 13.91 22.66
C PRO A 7 -10.75 13.84 24.17
N GLU A 8 -11.98 14.06 24.59
CA GLU A 8 -12.34 14.12 26.00
C GLU A 8 -12.16 12.76 26.68
N GLY A 9 -11.71 12.78 27.95
CA GLY A 9 -11.47 11.55 28.72
C GLY A 9 -10.27 10.71 28.27
N VAL A 10 -9.53 11.10 27.19
CA VAL A 10 -8.43 10.33 26.63
C VAL A 10 -7.09 10.87 27.11
N LYS A 11 -6.24 9.97 27.68
CA LYS A 11 -4.86 10.31 28.01
C LYS A 11 -3.95 10.11 26.79
N ARG A 12 -3.14 11.12 26.46
CA ARG A 12 -2.09 11.09 25.44
C ARG A 12 -0.73 11.37 26.07
N CYS A 13 0.35 11.06 25.36
CA CYS A 13 1.71 11.35 25.85
C CYS A 13 1.90 12.85 26.10
N PRO A 14 2.83 13.26 27.00
CA PRO A 14 3.13 14.67 27.27
C PRO A 14 3.51 15.43 25.99
N LEU A 15 3.11 16.70 25.88
CA LEU A 15 3.37 17.53 24.73
C LEU A 15 4.88 17.65 24.38
N PRO A 16 5.80 17.82 25.34
CA PRO A 16 7.23 17.92 25.00
C PRO A 16 7.78 16.65 24.32
N ALA A 17 7.38 15.46 24.80
CA ALA A 17 7.79 14.19 24.22
C ALA A 17 7.22 14.02 22.80
N PHE A 18 5.94 14.41 22.59
CA PHE A 18 5.32 14.39 21.28
C PHE A 18 5.96 15.40 20.32
N ALA A 19 6.28 16.61 20.79
CA ALA A 19 6.96 17.62 20.00
C ALA A 19 8.34 17.15 19.54
N LEU A 20 9.12 16.53 20.44
CA LEU A 20 10.40 15.94 20.07
C LEU A 20 10.25 14.85 18.99
N TRP A 21 9.26 13.96 19.14
CA TRP A 21 8.92 12.95 18.14
C TRP A 21 8.60 13.57 16.76
N VAL A 22 7.75 14.58 16.74
CA VAL A 22 7.40 15.33 15.52
C VAL A 22 8.63 16.00 14.90
N LEU A 23 9.51 16.62 15.71
CA LEU A 23 10.73 17.25 15.21
C LEU A 23 11.69 16.25 14.56
N VAL A 24 11.84 15.06 15.14
CA VAL A 24 12.65 13.98 14.52
C VAL A 24 12.08 13.58 13.17
N LEU A 25 10.75 13.36 13.09
CA LEU A 25 10.10 13.00 11.83
C LEU A 25 10.22 14.12 10.78
N LEU A 26 10.04 15.37 11.18
CA LEU A 26 10.20 16.53 10.28
C LEU A 26 11.67 16.67 9.80
N GLY A 27 12.65 16.33 10.63
CA GLY A 27 14.07 16.28 10.24
C GLY A 27 14.33 15.24 9.14
N VAL A 28 13.74 14.03 9.30
CA VAL A 28 13.83 12.97 8.26
C VAL A 28 13.10 13.38 6.98
N ILE A 29 11.92 13.97 7.10
CA ILE A 29 11.16 14.49 5.95
C ILE A 29 11.95 15.58 5.24
N GLY A 30 12.56 16.52 6.00
CA GLY A 30 13.40 17.58 5.45
C GLY A 30 14.60 17.05 4.66
N TRP A 31 15.25 15.99 5.15
CA TRP A 31 16.34 15.32 4.43
C TRP A 31 15.84 14.71 3.10
N GLY A 32 14.72 14.02 3.10
CA GLY A 32 14.15 13.46 1.86
C GLY A 32 13.66 14.52 0.88
N VAL A 33 13.05 15.61 1.38
CA VAL A 33 12.65 16.77 0.54
C VAL A 33 13.88 17.41 -0.11
N TYR A 34 14.96 17.61 0.65
CA TYR A 34 16.23 18.10 0.08
C TYR A 34 16.74 17.18 -1.05
N ALA A 35 16.78 15.87 -0.81
CA ALA A 35 17.21 14.91 -1.82
C ALA A 35 16.30 14.94 -3.06
N GLY A 36 14.98 15.00 -2.87
CA GLY A 36 14.00 15.11 -3.95
C GLY A 36 14.18 16.39 -4.77
N ILE A 37 14.39 17.53 -4.14
CA ILE A 37 14.70 18.81 -4.84
C ILE A 37 15.98 18.67 -5.67
N MET A 38 17.02 18.01 -5.13
CA MET A 38 18.25 17.79 -5.89
C MET A 38 18.03 16.91 -7.12
N VAL A 39 17.18 15.88 -7.03
CA VAL A 39 16.79 15.03 -8.17
C VAL A 39 16.00 15.86 -9.20
N LEU A 40 15.07 16.73 -8.77
CA LEU A 40 14.32 17.60 -9.70
C LEU A 40 15.22 18.63 -10.42
N LEU A 41 16.27 19.12 -9.75
CA LEU A 41 17.20 20.11 -10.32
C LEU A 41 18.25 19.49 -11.25
N LYS A 42 18.73 18.27 -10.91
CA LYS A 42 19.81 17.61 -11.65
C LYS A 42 19.34 16.41 -12.48
N ALA A 43 18.02 16.25 -12.57
CA ALA A 43 17.35 15.13 -13.21
C ALA A 43 17.76 13.77 -12.60
N LEU A 44 17.43 12.69 -13.27
CA LEU A 44 17.68 11.31 -12.78
C LEU A 44 19.17 10.91 -12.72
N ASN A 45 20.09 11.79 -13.11
CA ASN A 45 21.54 11.55 -13.04
C ASN A 45 22.06 11.29 -11.61
N LEU A 46 21.30 11.66 -10.58
CA LEU A 46 21.64 11.38 -9.19
C LEU A 46 21.11 10.03 -8.69
N THR A 47 20.33 9.34 -9.51
CA THR A 47 19.71 8.05 -9.18
C THR A 47 20.53 6.90 -9.77
N GLY A 48 20.19 5.66 -9.38
CA GLY A 48 20.70 4.45 -10.02
C GLY A 48 20.03 4.10 -11.34
N LEU A 49 19.07 4.92 -11.81
CA LEU A 49 18.37 4.72 -13.06
C LEU A 49 19.30 4.97 -14.26
N ASN A 50 19.16 4.14 -15.28
CA ASN A 50 19.95 4.21 -16.51
C ASN A 50 19.15 3.60 -17.67
N ASP A 51 19.79 3.42 -18.84
CA ASP A 51 19.14 2.87 -20.04
C ASP A 51 18.64 1.42 -19.84
N TYR A 52 19.21 0.65 -18.91
CA TYR A 52 18.76 -0.68 -18.54
C TYR A 52 17.63 -0.64 -17.51
N PHE A 53 17.75 0.22 -16.51
CA PHE A 53 16.79 0.37 -15.43
C PHE A 53 15.97 1.66 -15.58
N GLY A 54 14.88 1.57 -16.35
CA GLY A 54 13.88 2.64 -16.43
C GLY A 54 13.03 2.76 -15.18
N PHE A 55 13.03 1.74 -14.33
CA PHE A 55 12.34 1.69 -13.04
C PHE A 55 13.32 1.30 -11.94
N GLY A 56 13.19 1.95 -10.76
CA GLY A 56 14.10 1.72 -9.64
C GLY A 56 13.39 1.65 -8.30
N LEU A 57 14.08 2.17 -7.26
CA LEU A 57 13.59 2.13 -5.89
C LEU A 57 12.30 2.93 -5.71
N TYR A 58 12.18 4.08 -6.36
CA TYR A 58 10.99 4.94 -6.24
C TYR A 58 9.73 4.18 -6.64
N ILE A 59 9.71 3.61 -7.86
CA ILE A 59 8.54 2.87 -8.34
C ILE A 59 8.30 1.59 -7.54
N THR A 60 9.35 0.90 -7.10
CA THR A 60 9.22 -0.29 -6.26
C THR A 60 8.54 0.04 -4.94
N VAL A 61 8.97 1.12 -4.28
CA VAL A 61 8.39 1.58 -3.01
C VAL A 61 7.00 2.15 -3.20
N ASP A 62 6.77 2.91 -4.28
CA ASP A 62 5.45 3.41 -4.67
C ASP A 62 4.45 2.25 -4.81
N LEU A 63 4.76 1.26 -5.64
CA LEU A 63 3.91 0.10 -5.86
C LEU A 63 3.67 -0.73 -4.58
N ALA A 64 4.69 -0.85 -3.72
CA ALA A 64 4.59 -1.59 -2.48
C ALA A 64 3.68 -0.89 -1.47
N ILE A 65 3.89 0.42 -1.25
CA ILE A 65 3.12 1.18 -0.25
C ILE A 65 1.67 1.36 -0.69
N ILE A 66 1.41 1.55 -1.99
CA ILE A 66 0.06 1.60 -2.56
C ILE A 66 -0.66 0.27 -2.34
N ALA A 67 0.01 -0.87 -2.56
CA ALA A 67 -0.58 -2.18 -2.32
C ALA A 67 -0.97 -2.37 -0.84
N LEU A 68 -0.10 -1.97 0.09
CA LEU A 68 -0.39 -2.03 1.53
C LEU A 68 -1.53 -1.08 1.93
N GLY A 69 -1.59 0.12 1.33
CA GLY A 69 -2.65 1.11 1.55
C GLY A 69 -4.00 0.70 0.96
N ALA A 70 -4.01 -0.03 -0.16
CA ALA A 70 -5.24 -0.51 -0.82
C ALA A 70 -6.09 -1.41 0.09
N GLY A 71 -5.46 -2.13 1.01
CA GLY A 71 -6.17 -2.96 1.98
C GLY A 71 -7.05 -2.18 2.96
N ALA A 72 -6.79 -0.88 3.13
CA ALA A 72 -7.66 -0.01 3.89
C ALA A 72 -9.07 -0.01 3.28
N PHE A 73 -9.15 0.21 1.98
CA PHE A 73 -10.44 0.25 1.27
C PHE A 73 -11.10 -1.10 1.18
N PHE A 74 -10.33 -2.15 1.03
CA PHE A 74 -10.87 -3.48 1.08
C PHE A 74 -11.54 -3.78 2.43
N SER A 75 -11.01 -3.27 3.53
CA SER A 75 -11.68 -3.32 4.84
C SER A 75 -13.01 -2.56 4.83
N GLY A 76 -13.05 -1.41 4.15
CA GLY A 76 -14.28 -0.65 3.91
C GLY A 76 -15.31 -1.43 3.09
N PHE A 77 -14.89 -2.04 1.99
CA PHE A 77 -15.73 -2.91 1.17
C PHE A 77 -16.30 -4.08 1.98
N LEU A 78 -15.47 -4.75 2.77
CA LEU A 78 -15.93 -5.84 3.63
C LEU A 78 -16.97 -5.37 4.64
N TYR A 79 -16.74 -4.21 5.27
CA TYR A 79 -17.65 -3.67 6.26
C TYR A 79 -18.94 -3.13 5.64
N TYR A 80 -18.87 -2.20 4.68
CA TYR A 80 -20.05 -1.54 4.11
C TYR A 80 -20.79 -2.41 3.08
N GLY A 81 -20.06 -3.20 2.28
CA GLY A 81 -20.61 -4.01 1.21
C GLY A 81 -21.06 -5.39 1.66
N LEU A 82 -20.24 -6.11 2.42
CA LEU A 82 -20.46 -7.52 2.71
C LEU A 82 -20.96 -7.83 4.12
N SER A 83 -20.92 -6.89 5.08
CA SER A 83 -21.34 -7.17 6.46
C SER A 83 -22.81 -7.51 6.62
N ARG A 84 -23.65 -7.16 5.62
CA ARG A 84 -25.07 -7.55 5.57
C ARG A 84 -25.23 -9.05 5.37
N PHE A 85 -24.33 -9.67 4.58
CA PHE A 85 -24.33 -11.10 4.29
C PHE A 85 -23.51 -11.90 5.31
N PHE A 86 -22.45 -11.29 5.86
CA PHE A 86 -21.53 -11.90 6.81
C PHE A 86 -21.45 -11.06 8.08
N PRO A 87 -22.30 -11.32 9.09
CA PRO A 87 -22.39 -10.48 10.30
C PRO A 87 -21.09 -10.29 11.07
N ALA A 88 -20.16 -11.27 11.01
CA ALA A 88 -18.85 -11.16 11.65
C ALA A 88 -18.03 -9.97 11.11
N LEU A 89 -18.24 -9.55 9.86
CA LEU A 89 -17.53 -8.41 9.26
C LEU A 89 -17.91 -7.06 9.88
N LYS A 90 -19.01 -6.99 10.64
CA LYS A 90 -19.37 -5.78 11.41
C LYS A 90 -18.29 -5.39 12.41
N GLU A 91 -17.53 -6.35 12.92
CA GLU A 91 -16.43 -6.09 13.85
C GLU A 91 -15.33 -5.20 13.25
N LEU A 92 -15.22 -5.14 11.91
CA LEU A 92 -14.23 -4.31 11.22
C LEU A 92 -14.48 -2.80 11.43
N HIS A 93 -15.70 -2.38 11.84
CA HIS A 93 -15.96 -0.97 12.18
C HIS A 93 -14.98 -0.42 13.23
N LYS A 94 -14.44 -1.29 14.09
CA LYS A 94 -13.51 -0.92 15.15
C LYS A 94 -12.14 -0.45 14.64
N ILE A 95 -11.77 -0.79 13.40
CA ILE A 95 -10.47 -0.45 12.80
C ILE A 95 -10.61 0.42 11.54
N ILE A 96 -11.84 0.70 11.07
CA ILE A 96 -12.06 1.31 9.76
C ILE A 96 -11.46 2.71 9.64
N ASN A 97 -11.57 3.54 10.70
CA ASN A 97 -11.00 4.89 10.68
C ASN A 97 -9.49 4.88 10.56
N LEU A 98 -8.82 3.94 11.26
CA LEU A 98 -7.39 3.75 11.10
C LEU A 98 -7.07 3.27 9.69
N ALA A 99 -7.87 2.37 9.12
CA ALA A 99 -7.71 1.88 7.77
C ALA A 99 -7.79 3.02 6.74
N VAL A 100 -8.76 3.93 6.85
CA VAL A 100 -8.87 5.11 5.98
C VAL A 100 -7.63 5.99 6.07
N ILE A 101 -7.15 6.27 7.29
CA ILE A 101 -5.93 7.08 7.48
C ILE A 101 -4.72 6.39 6.85
N VAL A 102 -4.56 5.09 7.06
CA VAL A 102 -3.46 4.30 6.46
C VAL A 102 -3.53 4.37 4.94
N GLY A 103 -4.70 4.17 4.35
CA GLY A 103 -4.90 4.31 2.92
C GLY A 103 -4.52 5.71 2.42
N PHE A 104 -5.03 6.75 3.07
CA PHE A 104 -4.74 8.13 2.71
C PHE A 104 -3.23 8.45 2.72
N VAL A 105 -2.53 8.11 3.80
CA VAL A 105 -1.08 8.43 3.89
C VAL A 105 -0.23 7.59 2.95
N CYS A 106 -0.60 6.34 2.70
CA CYS A 106 0.11 5.48 1.77
C CYS A 106 0.01 6.02 0.34
N TYR A 107 -1.19 6.38 -0.11
CA TYR A 107 -1.39 6.89 -1.47
C TYR A 107 -0.81 8.30 -1.67
N THR A 108 -1.00 9.21 -0.73
CA THR A 108 -0.43 10.56 -0.84
C THR A 108 1.09 10.55 -0.75
N GLY A 109 1.66 9.67 0.08
CA GLY A 109 3.10 9.46 0.18
C GLY A 109 3.68 8.84 -1.11
N ALA A 110 3.01 7.85 -1.65
CA ALA A 110 3.37 7.21 -2.91
C ALA A 110 3.39 8.21 -4.07
N LEU A 111 2.33 9.01 -4.22
CA LEU A 111 2.28 10.08 -5.23
C LEU A 111 3.45 11.05 -5.13
N ALA A 112 3.88 11.41 -3.90
CA ALA A 112 5.02 12.30 -3.71
C ALA A 112 6.33 11.68 -4.20
N VAL A 113 6.53 10.37 -4.01
CA VAL A 113 7.71 9.64 -4.50
C VAL A 113 7.63 9.43 -6.01
N LEU A 114 6.46 9.10 -6.54
CA LEU A 114 6.22 8.91 -7.98
C LEU A 114 6.59 10.16 -8.79
N LEU A 115 6.33 11.36 -8.28
CA LEU A 115 6.71 12.61 -8.94
C LEU A 115 8.21 12.72 -9.21
N LEU A 116 9.06 12.05 -8.43
CA LEU A 116 10.52 12.03 -8.64
C LEU A 116 10.92 11.05 -9.74
N GLU A 117 10.20 9.93 -9.91
CA GLU A 117 10.48 8.91 -10.94
C GLU A 117 10.11 9.37 -12.35
N ILE A 118 9.07 10.20 -12.49
CA ILE A 118 8.57 10.65 -13.81
C ILE A 118 9.62 11.43 -14.62
N GLY A 119 10.69 11.90 -13.98
CA GLY A 119 11.77 12.69 -14.62
C GLY A 119 11.37 14.12 -15.01
N GLN A 120 10.15 14.33 -15.52
CA GLN A 120 9.61 15.64 -15.86
C GLN A 120 8.20 15.83 -15.25
N PRO A 121 8.09 15.97 -13.92
CA PRO A 121 6.80 16.01 -13.22
C PRO A 121 5.91 17.18 -13.66
N ILE A 122 6.52 18.30 -14.08
CA ILE A 122 5.79 19.47 -14.61
C ILE A 122 4.98 19.13 -15.87
N ARG A 123 5.37 18.07 -16.61
CA ARG A 123 4.65 17.59 -17.80
C ARG A 123 3.66 16.45 -17.49
N GLY A 124 3.56 16.00 -16.25
CA GLY A 124 2.66 14.92 -15.85
C GLY A 124 1.20 15.17 -16.23
N TRP A 125 0.75 16.43 -16.23
CA TRP A 125 -0.59 16.84 -16.65
C TRP A 125 -0.91 16.56 -18.13
N PHE A 126 0.09 16.37 -18.99
CA PHE A 126 -0.14 15.99 -20.40
C PHE A 126 -0.86 14.65 -20.53
N GLY A 127 -0.68 13.73 -19.56
CA GLY A 127 -1.37 12.46 -19.54
C GLY A 127 -2.91 12.56 -19.51
N TYR A 128 -3.46 13.68 -19.04
CA TYR A 128 -4.91 13.93 -19.06
C TYR A 128 -5.41 14.44 -20.41
N TRP A 129 -4.61 15.26 -21.11
CA TRP A 129 -5.00 15.88 -22.39
C TRP A 129 -4.64 15.03 -23.61
N HIS A 130 -3.63 14.18 -23.47
CA HIS A 130 -3.17 13.28 -24.52
C HIS A 130 -3.35 11.81 -24.10
N ALA A 131 -4.52 11.52 -23.52
CA ALA A 131 -4.85 10.21 -23.04
C ALA A 131 -4.96 9.19 -24.19
N ASN A 132 -4.33 8.02 -24.03
CA ASN A 132 -4.52 6.88 -24.92
C ASN A 132 -5.39 5.83 -24.21
N VAL A 133 -6.60 5.62 -24.69
CA VAL A 133 -7.58 4.70 -24.09
C VAL A 133 -7.15 3.23 -24.09
N HIS A 134 -6.15 2.86 -24.89
CA HIS A 134 -5.57 1.52 -24.91
C HIS A 134 -4.32 1.37 -24.04
N SER A 135 -3.93 2.42 -23.30
CA SER A 135 -2.74 2.40 -22.45
C SER A 135 -3.12 2.20 -20.98
N MET A 136 -2.55 1.17 -20.36
CA MET A 136 -2.64 0.95 -18.92
C MET A 136 -2.11 2.14 -18.11
N LEU A 137 -1.12 2.87 -18.63
CA LEU A 137 -0.59 4.06 -17.98
C LEU A 137 -1.62 5.19 -17.90
N THR A 138 -2.44 5.37 -18.94
CA THR A 138 -3.58 6.30 -18.92
C THR A 138 -4.57 5.92 -17.81
N GLU A 139 -4.91 4.65 -17.72
CA GLU A 139 -5.79 4.13 -16.68
C GLU A 139 -5.23 4.40 -15.27
N VAL A 140 -3.92 4.17 -15.05
CA VAL A 140 -3.23 4.51 -13.80
C VAL A 140 -3.42 5.98 -13.43
N ILE A 141 -3.18 6.92 -14.35
CA ILE A 141 -3.27 8.37 -14.10
C ILE A 141 -4.68 8.77 -13.68
N PHE A 142 -5.70 8.31 -14.41
CA PHE A 142 -7.09 8.65 -14.11
C PHE A 142 -7.56 7.99 -12.80
N CYS A 143 -7.28 6.70 -12.62
CA CYS A 143 -7.71 5.99 -11.42
C CYS A 143 -7.09 6.58 -10.16
N ILE A 144 -5.78 6.88 -10.15
CA ILE A 144 -5.13 7.43 -8.95
C ILE A 144 -5.64 8.82 -8.61
N THR A 145 -5.96 9.63 -9.62
CA THR A 145 -6.51 10.98 -9.41
C THR A 145 -7.89 10.93 -8.80
N CYS A 146 -8.80 10.16 -9.40
CA CYS A 146 -10.15 9.99 -8.86
C CYS A 146 -10.09 9.39 -7.46
N TYR A 147 -9.21 8.43 -7.25
CA TYR A 147 -9.04 7.77 -5.97
C TYR A 147 -8.47 8.69 -4.89
N ALA A 148 -7.48 9.54 -5.22
CA ALA A 148 -6.97 10.53 -4.29
C ALA A 148 -8.06 11.51 -3.81
N ILE A 149 -8.99 11.89 -4.71
CA ILE A 149 -10.14 12.71 -4.35
C ILE A 149 -11.06 11.97 -3.37
N VAL A 150 -11.37 10.70 -3.64
CA VAL A 150 -12.19 9.87 -2.73
C VAL A 150 -11.52 9.76 -1.35
N LEU A 151 -10.21 9.53 -1.30
CA LEU A 151 -9.44 9.46 -0.06
C LEU A 151 -9.54 10.73 0.79
N VAL A 152 -9.44 11.90 0.16
CA VAL A 152 -9.61 13.18 0.85
C VAL A 152 -11.03 13.28 1.40
N ILE A 153 -12.05 12.92 0.60
CA ILE A 153 -13.45 12.94 1.03
C ILE A 153 -13.69 12.01 2.22
N GLU A 154 -13.07 10.83 2.25
CA GLU A 154 -13.20 9.88 3.36
C GLU A 154 -12.43 10.31 4.62
N TYR A 155 -11.30 11.01 4.46
CA TYR A 155 -10.50 11.47 5.59
C TYR A 155 -11.08 12.73 6.25
N VAL A 156 -11.74 13.60 5.50
CA VAL A 156 -12.33 14.86 6.00
C VAL A 156 -13.31 14.64 7.17
N PRO A 157 -14.30 13.73 7.11
CA PRO A 157 -15.20 13.50 8.26
C PRO A 157 -14.46 13.11 9.54
N ILE A 158 -13.42 12.25 9.40
CA ILE A 158 -12.60 11.81 10.54
C ILE A 158 -11.87 13.00 11.17
N VAL A 159 -11.36 13.93 10.37
CA VAL A 159 -10.73 15.17 10.87
C VAL A 159 -11.75 16.08 11.54
N LEU A 160 -12.96 16.18 10.98
CA LEU A 160 -14.04 17.02 11.54
C LEU A 160 -14.64 16.48 12.84
N GLU A 161 -14.37 15.21 13.19
CA GLU A 161 -14.66 14.66 14.52
C GLU A 161 -13.72 15.22 15.63
N ASN A 162 -12.70 16.04 15.27
CA ASN A 162 -11.88 16.71 16.28
C ASN A 162 -12.74 17.58 17.21
N ARG A 163 -12.46 17.51 18.53
CA ARG A 163 -13.22 18.19 19.57
C ARG A 163 -13.51 19.66 19.28
N LYS A 164 -12.53 20.41 18.78
CA LYS A 164 -12.68 21.84 18.48
C LYS A 164 -13.40 22.11 17.16
N LEU A 165 -13.19 21.28 16.16
CA LEU A 165 -13.85 21.41 14.86
C LEU A 165 -15.33 21.05 14.98
N SER A 166 -15.69 20.07 15.78
CA SER A 166 -17.07 19.64 16.02
C SER A 166 -17.92 20.68 16.78
N GLU A 167 -17.29 21.62 17.52
CA GLU A 167 -17.98 22.77 18.14
C GLU A 167 -18.55 23.75 17.09
N ILE A 168 -17.98 23.76 15.86
CA ILE A 168 -18.36 24.66 14.78
C ILE A 168 -19.53 24.04 13.98
N LYS A 169 -20.75 24.51 14.23
CA LYS A 169 -21.99 23.95 13.66
C LYS A 169 -21.95 23.67 12.14
N PRO A 170 -21.49 24.58 11.26
CA PRO A 170 -21.40 24.28 9.82
C PRO A 170 -20.47 23.10 9.50
N LEU A 171 -19.30 23.02 10.15
CA LEU A 171 -18.33 21.93 9.93
C LEU A 171 -18.86 20.60 10.43
N ARG A 172 -19.55 20.62 11.56
CA ARG A 172 -20.20 19.43 12.11
C ARG A 172 -21.26 18.88 11.19
N LEU A 173 -22.16 19.73 10.67
CA LEU A 173 -23.19 19.31 9.72
C LEU A 173 -22.58 18.78 8.42
N PHE A 174 -21.54 19.42 7.94
CA PHE A 174 -20.83 18.96 6.75
C PHE A 174 -20.18 17.59 6.97
N GLY A 175 -19.49 17.39 8.10
CA GLY A 175 -18.90 16.10 8.48
C GLY A 175 -19.95 15.00 8.62
N HIS A 176 -21.10 15.30 9.24
CA HIS A 176 -22.22 14.36 9.38
C HIS A 176 -22.78 13.93 8.00
N ASN A 177 -23.06 14.88 7.12
CA ASN A 177 -23.57 14.59 5.78
C ASN A 177 -22.57 13.76 4.96
N LEU A 178 -21.25 14.03 5.06
CA LEU A 178 -20.24 13.21 4.43
C LEU A 178 -20.20 11.79 5.03
N HIS A 179 -20.37 11.68 6.33
CA HIS A 179 -20.35 10.37 7.00
C HIS A 179 -21.50 9.46 6.54
N GLU A 180 -22.69 10.01 6.26
CA GLU A 180 -23.81 9.26 5.69
C GLU A 180 -23.51 8.70 4.30
N LEU A 181 -22.63 9.36 3.52
CA LEU A 181 -22.21 8.94 2.20
C LEU A 181 -21.00 7.98 2.20
N MET A 182 -20.42 7.69 3.37
CA MET A 182 -19.18 6.89 3.48
C MET A 182 -19.29 5.52 2.83
N ALA A 183 -20.46 4.87 2.88
CA ALA A 183 -20.67 3.59 2.22
C ALA A 183 -20.47 3.68 0.70
N ILE A 184 -20.95 4.76 0.08
CA ILE A 184 -20.81 4.99 -1.37
C ILE A 184 -19.35 5.27 -1.70
N PHE A 185 -18.69 6.14 -0.94
CA PHE A 185 -17.27 6.47 -1.16
C PHE A 185 -16.37 5.27 -0.94
N ALA A 186 -16.59 4.47 0.10
CA ALA A 186 -15.82 3.26 0.37
C ALA A 186 -15.94 2.22 -0.76
N LEU A 187 -17.14 2.02 -1.31
CA LEU A 187 -17.36 1.12 -2.46
C LEU A 187 -16.71 1.67 -3.73
N THR A 188 -16.89 2.95 -4.01
CA THR A 188 -16.28 3.63 -5.17
C THR A 188 -14.75 3.62 -5.06
N GLY A 189 -14.21 3.94 -3.88
CA GLY A 189 -12.78 3.91 -3.60
C GLY A 189 -12.20 2.51 -3.78
N THR A 190 -12.89 1.47 -3.34
CA THR A 190 -12.47 0.09 -3.54
C THR A 190 -12.39 -0.25 -5.03
N PHE A 191 -13.40 0.11 -5.82
CA PHE A 191 -13.42 -0.13 -7.25
C PHE A 191 -12.25 0.60 -7.95
N LEU A 192 -12.07 1.90 -7.69
CA LEU A 192 -10.97 2.69 -8.24
C LEU A 192 -9.61 2.14 -7.83
N SER A 193 -9.47 1.70 -6.57
CA SER A 193 -8.25 1.07 -6.06
C SER A 193 -7.94 -0.24 -6.77
N PHE A 194 -8.94 -1.07 -7.06
CA PHE A 194 -8.75 -2.32 -7.80
C PHE A 194 -8.25 -2.06 -9.21
N PHE A 195 -8.88 -1.14 -9.94
CA PHE A 195 -8.43 -0.77 -11.26
C PHE A 195 -7.02 -0.17 -11.23
N HIS A 196 -6.74 0.71 -10.27
CA HIS A 196 -5.39 1.27 -10.11
C HIS A 196 -4.34 0.18 -9.87
N GLN A 197 -4.57 -0.72 -8.92
CA GLN A 197 -3.65 -1.84 -8.66
C GLN A 197 -3.50 -2.75 -9.87
N GLY A 198 -4.61 -3.07 -10.53
CA GLY A 198 -4.61 -3.90 -11.71
C GLY A 198 -3.83 -3.27 -12.85
N SER A 199 -4.05 -1.99 -13.13
CA SER A 199 -3.35 -1.27 -14.21
C SER A 199 -1.86 -1.20 -13.99
N LEU A 200 -1.40 -1.01 -12.72
CA LEU A 200 0.02 -1.07 -12.36
C LEU A 200 0.63 -2.45 -12.67
N GLY A 201 -0.08 -3.53 -12.31
CA GLY A 201 0.32 -4.89 -12.68
C GLY A 201 0.26 -5.12 -14.19
N GLY A 202 -0.72 -4.52 -14.85
CA GLY A 202 -0.91 -4.58 -16.30
C GLY A 202 0.25 -3.95 -17.08
N VAL A 203 0.76 -2.80 -16.62
CA VAL A 203 1.94 -2.14 -17.23
C VAL A 203 3.12 -3.11 -17.31
N ALA A 204 3.42 -3.83 -16.23
CA ALA A 204 4.49 -4.83 -16.24
C ALA A 204 4.19 -6.01 -17.19
N GLY A 205 2.94 -6.50 -17.18
CA GLY A 205 2.54 -7.66 -17.98
C GLY A 205 2.50 -7.45 -19.48
N VAL A 206 2.37 -6.21 -19.96
CA VAL A 206 2.38 -5.89 -21.40
C VAL A 206 3.76 -5.52 -21.95
N LEU A 207 4.82 -5.60 -21.16
CA LEU A 207 6.18 -5.32 -21.59
C LEU A 207 6.72 -6.45 -22.47
N PHE A 208 6.26 -6.53 -23.71
CA PHE A 208 6.59 -7.59 -24.68
C PHE A 208 8.10 -7.75 -24.91
N ALA A 209 8.85 -6.66 -24.96
CA ALA A 209 10.30 -6.68 -25.10
C ALA A 209 11.05 -7.17 -23.85
N ARG A 210 10.34 -7.42 -22.74
CA ARG A 210 10.89 -7.94 -21.48
C ARG A 210 10.24 -9.29 -21.19
N PRO A 211 10.77 -10.39 -21.74
CA PRO A 211 10.09 -11.69 -21.74
C PRO A 211 9.80 -12.23 -20.34
N PHE A 212 10.58 -11.89 -19.32
CA PHE A 212 10.33 -12.31 -17.93
C PHE A 212 9.19 -11.52 -17.26
N ALA A 213 8.86 -10.34 -17.77
CA ALA A 213 7.72 -9.55 -17.32
C ALA A 213 6.44 -9.88 -18.10
N TYR A 214 6.57 -10.15 -19.41
CA TYR A 214 5.45 -10.40 -20.30
C TYR A 214 4.56 -11.54 -19.83
N ARG A 215 3.25 -11.29 -19.83
CA ARG A 215 2.21 -12.27 -19.50
C ARG A 215 1.05 -12.15 -20.47
N THR A 216 0.58 -13.27 -20.95
CA THR A 216 -0.74 -13.34 -21.58
C THR A 216 -1.82 -13.15 -20.52
N GLY A 217 -3.03 -12.82 -20.93
CA GLY A 217 -4.11 -12.54 -20.01
C GLY A 217 -5.48 -12.69 -20.65
N PHE A 218 -6.47 -12.08 -20.02
CA PHE A 218 -7.85 -12.11 -20.43
C PHE A 218 -8.23 -10.76 -21.07
N PHE A 219 -8.62 -10.77 -22.33
CA PHE A 219 -8.84 -9.57 -23.15
C PHE A 219 -7.56 -8.68 -23.19
N ILE A 220 -7.71 -7.41 -22.75
CA ILE A 220 -6.62 -6.43 -22.70
C ILE A 220 -5.80 -6.51 -21.40
N TRP A 221 -6.27 -7.26 -20.39
CA TRP A 221 -5.60 -7.33 -19.09
C TRP A 221 -4.76 -8.60 -18.96
N PRO A 222 -3.43 -8.49 -18.80
CA PRO A 222 -2.58 -9.63 -18.51
C PRO A 222 -2.86 -10.19 -17.09
N TRP A 223 -2.46 -11.43 -16.83
CA TRP A 223 -2.66 -12.05 -15.51
C TRP A 223 -2.07 -11.25 -14.36
N THR A 224 -1.01 -10.49 -14.59
CA THR A 224 -0.40 -9.61 -13.59
C THR A 224 -1.34 -8.52 -13.10
N PHE A 225 -2.32 -8.09 -13.91
CA PHE A 225 -3.41 -7.19 -13.50
C PHE A 225 -4.16 -7.76 -12.29
N PHE A 226 -4.62 -8.99 -12.39
CA PHE A 226 -5.38 -9.65 -11.32
C PHE A 226 -4.50 -9.99 -10.12
N LEU A 227 -3.27 -10.46 -10.35
CA LEU A 227 -2.33 -10.79 -9.28
C LEU A 227 -1.97 -9.58 -8.42
N PHE A 228 -1.85 -8.39 -9.01
CA PHE A 228 -1.61 -7.17 -8.26
C PHE A 228 -2.79 -6.81 -7.35
N ILE A 229 -4.02 -6.94 -7.84
CA ILE A 229 -5.23 -6.73 -7.02
C ILE A 229 -5.25 -7.71 -5.85
N PHE A 230 -5.11 -9.02 -6.13
CA PHE A 230 -5.21 -10.04 -5.07
C PHE A 230 -4.08 -9.93 -4.03
N SER A 231 -2.85 -9.60 -4.43
CA SER A 231 -1.77 -9.37 -3.48
C SER A 231 -2.04 -8.16 -2.57
N ALA A 232 -2.62 -7.09 -3.11
CA ALA A 232 -2.95 -5.89 -2.34
C ALA A 232 -4.06 -6.16 -1.31
N ILE A 233 -5.17 -6.78 -1.71
CA ILE A 233 -6.26 -7.10 -0.78
C ILE A 233 -5.89 -8.17 0.25
N ALA A 234 -4.94 -9.06 -0.07
CA ALA A 234 -4.43 -10.04 0.87
C ALA A 234 -3.49 -9.45 1.92
N SER A 235 -2.80 -8.33 1.62
CA SER A 235 -1.81 -7.75 2.53
C SER A 235 -2.34 -6.56 3.35
N GLY A 236 -3.16 -5.71 2.76
CA GLY A 236 -3.55 -4.44 3.35
C GLY A 236 -4.28 -4.51 4.69
N PRO A 237 -5.28 -5.40 4.91
CA PRO A 237 -5.90 -5.54 6.22
C PRO A 237 -4.90 -5.97 7.31
N GLY A 238 -3.95 -6.86 6.95
CA GLY A 238 -2.85 -7.28 7.83
C GLY A 238 -1.91 -6.12 8.17
N PHE A 239 -1.60 -5.27 7.20
CA PHE A 239 -0.80 -4.05 7.42
C PHE A 239 -1.48 -3.07 8.37
N THR A 240 -2.79 -2.83 8.19
CA THR A 240 -3.58 -2.00 9.11
C THR A 240 -3.57 -2.57 10.53
N ALA A 241 -3.70 -3.90 10.67
CA ALA A 241 -3.61 -4.57 11.96
C ALA A 241 -2.23 -4.44 12.62
N LEU A 242 -1.14 -4.49 11.82
CA LEU A 242 0.23 -4.24 12.31
C LEU A 242 0.40 -2.82 12.84
N ILE A 243 -0.12 -1.82 12.13
CA ILE A 243 -0.06 -0.41 12.57
C ILE A 243 -0.86 -0.24 13.85
N CYS A 244 -2.08 -0.80 13.93
CA CYS A 244 -2.88 -0.77 15.15
C CYS A 244 -2.12 -1.38 16.33
N ARG A 245 -1.51 -2.55 16.14
CA ARG A 245 -0.70 -3.22 17.16
C ARG A 245 0.53 -2.43 17.57
N ALA A 246 1.18 -1.74 16.63
CA ALA A 246 2.31 -0.85 16.93
C ALA A 246 1.87 0.30 17.83
N ILE A 247 0.71 0.94 17.53
CA ILE A 247 0.14 1.99 18.36
C ILE A 247 -0.18 1.45 19.76
N GLU A 248 -0.79 0.25 19.87
CA GLU A 248 -1.06 -0.41 21.17
C GLU A 248 0.21 -0.62 21.99
N LYS A 249 1.27 -1.14 21.35
CA LYS A 249 2.55 -1.38 22.04
C LYS A 249 3.21 -0.09 22.53
N VAL A 250 3.23 0.96 21.71
CA VAL A 250 3.84 2.25 22.04
C VAL A 250 3.06 2.96 23.15
N THR A 251 1.73 2.84 23.13
CA THR A 251 0.86 3.55 24.08
C THR A 251 0.52 2.74 25.34
N GLY A 252 0.82 1.44 25.34
CA GLY A 252 0.44 0.53 26.45
C GLY A 252 -1.06 0.30 26.60
N LYS A 253 -1.86 0.59 25.57
CA LYS A 253 -3.32 0.50 25.59
C LYS A 253 -3.82 -0.62 24.66
N ASN A 254 -4.87 -1.31 25.07
CA ASN A 254 -5.62 -2.19 24.20
C ASN A 254 -6.70 -1.34 23.49
N LEU A 255 -6.51 -1.08 22.21
CA LEU A 255 -7.38 -0.20 21.42
C LEU A 255 -8.49 -0.99 20.73
N VAL A 256 -8.19 -2.23 20.36
CA VAL A 256 -9.09 -3.12 19.62
C VAL A 256 -9.11 -4.49 20.27
N ASP A 257 -10.27 -5.16 20.24
CA ASP A 257 -10.43 -6.49 20.80
C ASP A 257 -9.67 -7.53 19.96
N ARG A 258 -9.19 -8.57 20.61
CA ARG A 258 -8.49 -9.66 19.97
C ARG A 258 -9.30 -10.32 18.84
N SER A 259 -10.62 -10.43 19.01
CA SER A 259 -11.53 -11.00 18.00
C SER A 259 -11.41 -10.34 16.62
N VAL A 260 -11.13 -9.04 16.58
CA VAL A 260 -10.94 -8.28 15.33
C VAL A 260 -9.66 -8.72 14.64
N TYR A 261 -8.55 -8.87 15.39
CA TYR A 261 -7.29 -9.36 14.83
C TYR A 261 -7.41 -10.79 14.31
N GLU A 262 -8.13 -11.65 15.02
CA GLU A 262 -8.39 -13.03 14.58
C GLU A 262 -9.28 -13.09 13.33
N LEU A 263 -10.26 -12.19 13.22
CA LEU A 263 -11.07 -12.04 12.01
C LEU A 263 -10.20 -11.60 10.82
N ILE A 264 -9.38 -10.57 11.01
CA ILE A 264 -8.44 -10.11 9.98
C ILE A 264 -7.48 -11.23 9.58
N ALA A 265 -6.97 -12.01 10.54
CA ALA A 265 -6.08 -13.13 10.25
C ALA A 265 -6.74 -14.21 9.37
N LYS A 266 -8.01 -14.53 9.60
CA LYS A 266 -8.77 -15.43 8.73
C LYS A 266 -8.95 -14.89 7.32
N ILE A 267 -9.30 -13.62 7.20
CA ILE A 267 -9.48 -12.93 5.90
C ILE A 267 -8.16 -12.91 5.14
N VAL A 268 -7.09 -12.42 5.76
CA VAL A 268 -5.75 -12.34 5.18
C VAL A 268 -5.24 -13.73 4.78
N GLY A 269 -5.34 -14.72 5.69
CA GLY A 269 -4.91 -16.08 5.40
C GLY A 269 -5.64 -16.71 4.21
N GLY A 270 -6.96 -16.53 4.12
CA GLY A 270 -7.77 -17.03 3.01
C GLY A 270 -7.43 -16.35 1.67
N LEU A 271 -7.34 -15.02 1.67
CA LEU A 271 -6.98 -14.25 0.47
C LEU A 271 -5.54 -14.52 0.03
N LEU A 272 -4.63 -14.67 0.97
CA LEU A 272 -3.23 -14.97 0.67
C LEU A 272 -3.09 -16.38 0.08
N LEU A 273 -3.81 -17.37 0.61
CA LEU A 273 -3.83 -18.72 0.03
C LEU A 273 -4.36 -18.67 -1.41
N PHE A 274 -5.43 -17.95 -1.66
CA PHE A 274 -5.99 -17.76 -2.99
C PHE A 274 -4.98 -17.07 -3.93
N TYR A 275 -4.39 -15.95 -3.50
CA TYR A 275 -3.38 -15.24 -4.28
C TYR A 275 -2.18 -16.12 -4.63
N ILE A 276 -1.62 -16.83 -3.65
CA ILE A 276 -0.44 -17.69 -3.85
C ILE A 276 -0.75 -18.86 -4.78
N THR A 277 -1.95 -19.42 -4.71
CA THR A 277 -2.37 -20.46 -5.66
C THR A 277 -2.37 -19.95 -7.09
N LEU A 278 -2.93 -18.76 -7.33
CA LEU A 278 -2.91 -18.12 -8.64
C LEU A 278 -1.50 -17.74 -9.08
N LYS A 279 -0.68 -17.24 -8.16
CA LYS A 279 0.72 -16.87 -8.45
C LYS A 279 1.57 -18.09 -8.83
N ILE A 280 1.38 -19.21 -8.16
CA ILE A 280 2.06 -20.48 -8.51
C ILE A 280 1.58 -20.93 -9.91
N ALA A 281 0.29 -20.89 -10.18
CA ALA A 281 -0.25 -21.25 -11.49
C ALA A 281 0.30 -20.36 -12.60
N ASP A 282 0.34 -19.03 -12.40
CA ASP A 282 0.93 -18.07 -13.36
C ASP A 282 2.42 -18.35 -13.57
N THR A 283 3.16 -18.58 -12.48
CA THR A 283 4.60 -18.87 -12.56
C THR A 283 4.89 -20.17 -13.33
N LEU A 284 4.10 -21.22 -13.07
CA LEU A 284 4.23 -22.49 -13.78
C LEU A 284 3.86 -22.34 -15.27
N TYR A 285 2.79 -21.63 -15.59
CA TYR A 285 2.39 -21.37 -16.97
C TYR A 285 3.46 -20.59 -17.71
N TRP A 286 3.99 -19.52 -17.09
CA TRP A 286 5.10 -18.78 -17.68
C TRP A 286 6.33 -19.68 -17.91
N ALA A 287 6.69 -20.49 -16.93
CA ALA A 287 7.88 -21.34 -16.95
C ALA A 287 7.81 -22.47 -17.99
N LEU A 288 6.63 -23.07 -18.13
CA LEU A 288 6.44 -24.27 -18.96
C LEU A 288 5.97 -23.98 -20.39
N VAL A 289 5.35 -22.80 -20.60
CA VAL A 289 4.75 -22.44 -21.89
C VAL A 289 5.41 -21.18 -22.46
N LEU A 290 5.24 -20.03 -21.81
CA LEU A 290 5.63 -18.73 -22.38
C LEU A 290 7.15 -18.58 -22.55
N ALA A 291 7.93 -19.00 -21.56
CA ALA A 291 9.39 -18.89 -21.63
C ALA A 291 9.99 -19.78 -22.74
N PRO A 292 9.61 -21.07 -22.89
CA PRO A 292 10.05 -21.89 -24.01
C PRO A 292 9.61 -21.35 -25.37
N GLU A 293 8.37 -20.86 -25.52
CA GLU A 293 7.91 -20.24 -26.77
C GLU A 293 8.72 -19.00 -27.16
N ALA A 294 9.21 -18.24 -26.17
CA ALA A 294 10.10 -17.11 -26.39
C ALA A 294 11.60 -17.52 -26.57
N GLY A 295 11.91 -18.82 -26.55
CA GLY A 295 13.27 -19.32 -26.63
C GLY A 295 14.12 -19.11 -25.38
N LEU A 296 13.48 -18.84 -24.24
CA LEU A 296 14.15 -18.60 -22.96
C LEU A 296 14.34 -19.88 -22.16
N LYS A 297 15.45 -19.96 -21.46
CA LYS A 297 15.70 -21.01 -20.48
C LYS A 297 15.44 -20.49 -19.08
N LEU A 298 14.68 -21.23 -18.29
CA LEU A 298 14.43 -20.93 -16.86
C LEU A 298 15.72 -20.68 -16.08
N THR A 299 16.77 -21.43 -16.39
CA THR A 299 18.08 -21.29 -15.77
C THR A 299 18.63 -19.88 -15.93
N ASP A 300 18.43 -19.25 -17.07
CA ASP A 300 18.98 -17.94 -17.37
C ASP A 300 18.36 -16.86 -16.46
N PHE A 301 17.07 -16.98 -16.18
CA PHE A 301 16.39 -16.06 -15.28
C PHE A 301 16.67 -16.35 -13.80
N TYR A 302 16.54 -17.61 -13.38
CA TYR A 302 16.63 -17.95 -11.96
C TYR A 302 18.06 -17.98 -11.42
N TRP A 303 19.09 -18.09 -12.27
CA TRP A 303 20.48 -18.00 -11.89
C TRP A 303 21.13 -16.64 -12.21
N GLY A 304 20.35 -15.66 -12.63
CA GLY A 304 20.78 -14.26 -12.77
C GLY A 304 21.15 -13.63 -11.42
N PRO A 305 21.57 -12.36 -11.39
CA PRO A 305 22.08 -11.67 -10.20
C PRO A 305 21.11 -11.65 -9.02
N TYR A 306 19.82 -11.62 -9.31
CA TYR A 306 18.75 -11.62 -8.25
C TYR A 306 18.30 -13.05 -7.90
N GLY A 307 18.51 -14.00 -8.80
CA GLY A 307 18.29 -15.42 -8.60
C GLY A 307 16.88 -15.84 -8.21
N ILE A 308 16.75 -17.16 -7.99
CA ILE A 308 15.51 -17.80 -7.56
C ILE A 308 15.10 -17.42 -6.12
N TRP A 309 16.03 -16.90 -5.32
CA TRP A 309 15.81 -16.63 -3.90
C TRP A 309 14.68 -15.65 -3.63
N LEU A 310 14.52 -14.63 -4.47
CA LEU A 310 13.41 -13.68 -4.37
C LEU A 310 12.07 -14.39 -4.57
N LEU A 311 11.95 -15.27 -5.57
CA LEU A 311 10.74 -16.04 -5.84
C LEU A 311 10.41 -17.01 -4.70
N VAL A 312 11.41 -17.74 -4.20
CA VAL A 312 11.25 -18.67 -3.06
C VAL A 312 10.82 -17.90 -1.81
N THR A 313 11.43 -16.76 -1.54
CA THR A 313 11.08 -15.92 -0.39
C THR A 313 9.66 -15.38 -0.54
N GLU A 314 9.28 -14.86 -1.70
CA GLU A 314 7.93 -14.35 -1.96
C GLU A 314 6.87 -15.45 -1.78
N ILE A 315 7.04 -16.57 -2.47
CA ILE A 315 6.00 -17.61 -2.55
C ILE A 315 5.95 -18.43 -1.27
N ILE A 316 7.10 -18.94 -0.79
CA ILE A 316 7.12 -19.90 0.32
C ILE A 316 7.13 -19.19 1.65
N ILE A 317 8.16 -18.34 1.90
CA ILE A 317 8.39 -17.73 3.22
C ILE A 317 7.33 -16.69 3.53
N CYS A 318 7.01 -15.83 2.55
CA CYS A 318 6.08 -14.72 2.72
C CYS A 318 4.64 -15.02 2.25
N GLY A 319 4.43 -16.14 1.57
CA GLY A 319 3.14 -16.54 1.02
C GLY A 319 2.56 -17.79 1.71
N VAL A 320 3.08 -18.98 1.36
CA VAL A 320 2.54 -20.26 1.82
C VAL A 320 2.57 -20.37 3.35
N ILE A 321 3.71 -20.09 3.98
CA ILE A 321 3.85 -20.19 5.43
C ILE A 321 2.87 -19.26 6.16
N PRO A 322 2.80 -17.94 5.86
CA PRO A 322 1.81 -17.07 6.48
C PRO A 322 0.37 -17.51 6.23
N ALA A 323 0.02 -17.93 5.02
CA ALA A 323 -1.34 -18.38 4.70
C ALA A 323 -1.77 -19.55 5.60
N ILE A 324 -0.93 -20.59 5.70
CA ILE A 324 -1.22 -21.77 6.53
C ILE A 324 -1.32 -21.39 8.01
N LEU A 325 -0.33 -20.64 8.53
CA LEU A 325 -0.28 -20.31 9.95
C LEU A 325 -1.39 -19.35 10.38
N LEU A 326 -1.83 -18.42 9.51
CA LEU A 326 -2.98 -17.55 9.79
C LEU A 326 -4.31 -18.30 9.73
N LEU A 327 -4.45 -19.34 8.91
CA LEU A 327 -5.66 -20.16 8.84
C LEU A 327 -5.74 -21.18 9.96
N THR A 328 -4.61 -21.64 10.51
CA THR A 328 -4.55 -22.62 11.58
C THR A 328 -4.98 -22.01 12.93
N PRO A 329 -6.03 -22.52 13.61
CA PRO A 329 -6.53 -21.92 14.84
C PRO A 329 -5.51 -21.84 15.98
N GLN A 330 -4.67 -22.88 16.14
CA GLN A 330 -3.68 -22.98 17.21
C GLN A 330 -2.58 -21.90 17.09
N THR A 331 -2.06 -21.70 15.88
CA THR A 331 -1.00 -20.72 15.62
C THR A 331 -1.52 -19.30 15.70
N ARG A 332 -2.76 -19.06 15.24
CA ARG A 332 -3.45 -17.77 15.33
C ARG A 332 -3.69 -17.32 16.77
N GLN A 333 -3.78 -18.24 17.74
CA GLN A 333 -3.88 -17.90 19.16
C GLN A 333 -2.62 -17.23 19.72
N SER A 334 -1.46 -17.41 19.10
CA SER A 334 -0.24 -16.70 19.48
C SER A 334 -0.17 -15.32 18.80
N ASN A 335 -0.16 -14.25 19.59
CA ASN A 335 0.02 -12.89 19.06
C ASN A 335 1.34 -12.74 18.29
N ILE A 336 2.42 -13.36 18.79
CA ILE A 336 3.73 -13.28 18.13
C ILE A 336 3.64 -13.90 16.73
N ILE A 337 3.10 -15.10 16.60
CA ILE A 337 2.99 -15.78 15.32
C ILE A 337 2.08 -14.97 14.39
N MET A 338 0.88 -14.62 14.84
CA MET A 338 -0.10 -13.90 14.02
C MET A 338 0.46 -12.61 13.44
N PHE A 339 1.06 -11.74 14.27
CA PHE A 339 1.62 -10.48 13.78
C PHE A 339 2.92 -10.65 12.97
N SER A 340 3.73 -11.68 13.26
CA SER A 340 4.86 -12.03 12.41
C SER A 340 4.41 -12.49 11.02
N MET A 341 3.31 -13.22 10.92
CA MET A 341 2.75 -13.66 9.63
C MET A 341 2.16 -12.48 8.84
N PHE A 342 1.51 -11.52 9.50
CA PHE A 342 1.11 -10.27 8.83
C PHE A 342 2.33 -9.51 8.30
N PHE A 343 3.39 -9.41 9.08
CA PHE A 343 4.62 -8.73 8.66
C PHE A 343 5.27 -9.44 7.46
N LEU A 344 5.41 -10.77 7.50
CA LEU A 344 5.98 -11.53 6.38
C LEU A 344 5.15 -11.37 5.11
N ASN A 345 3.82 -11.38 5.20
CA ASN A 345 2.95 -11.12 4.06
C ASN A 345 3.20 -9.73 3.45
N CYS A 346 3.34 -8.68 4.28
CA CYS A 346 3.69 -7.34 3.79
C CYS A 346 5.07 -7.32 3.11
N VAL A 347 6.06 -8.01 3.67
CA VAL A 347 7.38 -8.17 3.04
C VAL A 347 7.26 -8.88 1.69
N GLY A 348 6.42 -9.92 1.60
CA GLY A 348 6.17 -10.64 0.35
C GLY A 348 5.67 -9.75 -0.77
N VAL A 349 4.76 -8.83 -0.47
CA VAL A 349 4.27 -7.84 -1.45
C VAL A 349 5.39 -6.89 -1.89
N CYS A 350 6.24 -6.43 -0.98
CA CYS A 350 7.39 -5.58 -1.33
C CYS A 350 8.36 -6.33 -2.27
N ILE A 351 8.65 -7.60 -1.97
CA ILE A 351 9.50 -8.46 -2.82
C ILE A 351 8.85 -8.64 -4.20
N ASN A 352 7.55 -8.92 -4.25
CA ASN A 352 6.83 -9.06 -5.52
C ASN A 352 6.97 -7.80 -6.38
N ARG A 353 6.81 -6.61 -5.79
CA ARG A 353 6.95 -5.35 -6.52
C ARG A 353 8.37 -5.13 -7.03
N PHE A 354 9.38 -5.47 -6.24
CA PHE A 354 10.77 -5.44 -6.66
C PHE A 354 11.06 -6.42 -7.81
N VAL A 355 10.55 -7.64 -7.75
CA VAL A 355 10.68 -8.64 -8.82
C VAL A 355 10.09 -8.11 -10.13
N MET A 356 8.91 -7.52 -10.07
CA MET A 356 8.20 -7.02 -11.25
C MET A 356 8.79 -5.74 -11.83
N THR A 357 9.40 -4.88 -11.03
CA THR A 357 9.96 -3.59 -11.47
C THR A 357 11.45 -3.65 -11.79
N VAL A 358 12.25 -4.33 -10.97
CA VAL A 358 13.71 -4.34 -11.08
C VAL A 358 14.22 -5.66 -11.66
N GLN A 359 13.89 -6.80 -11.06
CA GLN A 359 14.41 -8.08 -11.52
C GLN A 359 13.98 -8.41 -12.96
N ALA A 360 12.71 -8.14 -13.30
CA ALA A 360 12.19 -8.43 -14.63
C ALA A 360 12.87 -7.61 -15.74
N ILE A 361 13.35 -6.41 -15.45
CA ILE A 361 14.05 -5.56 -16.42
C ILE A 361 15.58 -5.71 -16.39
N ALA A 362 16.14 -6.36 -15.37
CA ALA A 362 17.57 -6.63 -15.26
C ALA A 362 18.06 -7.69 -16.27
N ALA A 363 17.13 -8.49 -16.83
CA ALA A 363 17.47 -9.54 -17.77
C ALA A 363 17.91 -8.99 -19.13
N PRO A 364 18.97 -9.56 -19.74
CA PRO A 364 19.41 -9.17 -21.07
C PRO A 364 18.32 -9.45 -22.11
N VAL A 365 18.14 -8.52 -23.04
CA VAL A 365 17.17 -8.61 -24.15
C VAL A 365 17.85 -8.79 -25.48
N MET A 366 18.95 -8.07 -25.70
CA MET A 366 19.72 -8.17 -26.94
C MET A 366 20.87 -9.17 -26.77
N PRO A 367 21.35 -9.79 -27.86
CA PRO A 367 22.40 -10.82 -27.79
C PRO A 367 23.73 -10.37 -27.16
N PHE A 368 23.99 -9.06 -27.15
CA PHE A 368 25.21 -8.46 -26.58
C PHE A 368 24.98 -7.87 -25.17
N ASP A 369 23.74 -7.84 -24.69
CA ASP A 369 23.41 -7.37 -23.35
C ASP A 369 23.94 -8.33 -22.29
N LYS A 370 24.21 -7.78 -21.12
CA LYS A 370 24.59 -8.53 -19.91
C LYS A 370 23.55 -8.32 -18.83
N TRP A 371 23.58 -9.21 -17.86
CA TRP A 371 22.85 -9.00 -16.62
C TRP A 371 23.40 -7.77 -15.91
N GLU A 372 22.52 -6.84 -15.58
CA GLU A 372 22.85 -5.64 -14.84
C GLU A 372 22.31 -5.73 -13.41
N ILE A 373 22.96 -5.04 -12.49
CA ILE A 373 22.56 -4.95 -11.09
C ILE A 373 22.17 -3.52 -10.78
N TYR A 374 20.94 -3.33 -10.36
CA TYR A 374 20.47 -2.03 -9.88
C TYR A 374 20.96 -1.75 -8.47
N VAL A 375 21.58 -0.60 -8.27
CA VAL A 375 22.03 -0.11 -6.97
C VAL A 375 21.42 1.25 -6.71
N PRO A 376 20.44 1.34 -5.82
CA PRO A 376 19.82 2.63 -5.48
C PRO A 376 20.79 3.55 -4.75
N THR A 377 20.74 4.84 -5.08
CA THR A 377 21.58 5.86 -4.46
C THR A 377 20.95 6.41 -3.18
N VAL A 378 21.73 7.21 -2.44
CA VAL A 378 21.22 7.92 -1.25
C VAL A 378 20.07 8.89 -1.62
N TYR A 379 20.08 9.42 -2.84
CA TYR A 379 19.02 10.30 -3.33
C TYR A 379 17.70 9.57 -3.60
N GLU A 380 17.74 8.26 -3.80
CA GLU A 380 16.54 7.42 -3.90
C GLU A 380 16.07 6.94 -2.52
N TRP A 381 17.00 6.56 -1.65
CA TRP A 381 16.66 6.14 -0.30
C TRP A 381 16.05 7.26 0.56
N ALA A 382 16.59 8.48 0.47
CA ALA A 382 16.17 9.57 1.32
C ALA A 382 14.69 9.96 1.14
N PRO A 383 14.14 10.17 -0.08
CA PRO A 383 12.72 10.42 -0.27
C PRO A 383 11.83 9.24 0.14
N CYS A 384 12.27 7.99 -0.10
CA CYS A 384 11.51 6.81 0.31
C CYS A 384 11.40 6.71 1.85
N ILE A 385 12.48 6.97 2.57
CA ILE A 385 12.49 7.00 4.04
C ILE A 385 11.66 8.18 4.57
N ALA A 386 11.75 9.35 3.90
CA ALA A 386 10.94 10.51 4.24
C ALA A 386 9.45 10.27 4.05
N MET A 387 9.06 9.54 3.03
CA MET A 387 7.67 9.11 2.83
C MET A 387 7.19 8.24 4.00
N VAL A 388 7.98 7.28 4.45
CA VAL A 388 7.62 6.47 5.65
C VAL A 388 7.49 7.37 6.88
N ALA A 389 8.41 8.33 7.07
CA ALA A 389 8.33 9.30 8.16
C ALA A 389 7.07 10.18 8.07
N TYR A 390 6.67 10.59 6.86
CA TYR A 390 5.41 11.29 6.60
C TYR A 390 4.20 10.45 7.01
N CYS A 391 4.13 9.18 6.61
CA CYS A 391 3.05 8.28 7.01
C CYS A 391 2.95 8.17 8.54
N ILE A 392 4.08 7.96 9.21
CA ILE A 392 4.15 7.87 10.67
C ILE A 392 3.72 9.20 11.32
N LEU A 393 4.13 10.34 10.77
CA LEU A 393 3.75 11.67 11.28
C LEU A 393 2.25 11.88 11.24
N ILE A 394 1.61 11.66 10.10
CA ILE A 394 0.16 11.87 9.95
C ILE A 394 -0.63 10.89 10.81
N ILE A 395 -0.23 9.62 10.88
CA ILE A 395 -0.85 8.63 11.79
C ILE A 395 -0.70 9.07 13.26
N SER A 396 0.47 9.57 13.65
CA SER A 396 0.73 10.04 15.02
C SER A 396 -0.10 11.27 15.37
N LEU A 397 -0.24 12.23 14.44
CA LEU A 397 -1.10 13.41 14.61
C LEU A 397 -2.58 13.01 14.70
N SER A 398 -3.02 12.13 13.80
CA SER A 398 -4.39 11.62 13.80
C SER A 398 -4.70 10.89 15.11
N TYR A 399 -3.82 10.01 15.57
CA TYR A 399 -3.98 9.32 16.84
C TYR A 399 -4.02 10.29 18.04
N ARG A 400 -3.23 11.37 18.02
CA ARG A 400 -3.20 12.33 19.10
C ARG A 400 -4.50 13.14 19.22
N TYR A 401 -5.02 13.60 18.09
CA TYR A 401 -6.06 14.64 18.06
C TYR A 401 -7.44 14.15 17.63
N LEU A 402 -7.58 12.94 17.12
CA LEU A 402 -8.84 12.40 16.63
C LEU A 402 -9.31 11.19 17.46
N PRO A 403 -10.64 11.00 17.64
CA PRO A 403 -11.21 9.84 18.31
C PRO A 403 -11.27 8.65 17.34
N LEU A 404 -10.14 7.97 17.11
CA LEU A 404 -10.04 6.94 16.08
C LEU A 404 -10.70 5.62 16.42
N PHE A 405 -10.74 5.26 17.72
CA PHE A 405 -11.15 3.94 18.17
C PHE A 405 -12.51 3.99 18.89
N PRO A 406 -13.29 2.88 18.90
CA PRO A 406 -14.64 2.86 19.43
C PRO A 406 -14.77 3.42 20.85
N ARG A 407 -13.90 3.00 21.77
CA ARG A 407 -13.90 3.50 23.17
C ARG A 407 -13.70 5.01 23.28
N GLU A 408 -12.92 5.59 22.35
CA GLU A 408 -12.69 7.03 22.32
C GLU A 408 -13.89 7.77 21.71
N ARG A 409 -14.60 7.13 20.78
CA ARG A 409 -15.83 7.65 20.16
C ARG A 409 -17.02 7.59 21.11
N GLU A 410 -17.13 6.54 21.94
CA GLU A 410 -18.15 6.44 22.98
C GLU A 410 -18.03 7.58 24.01
N LEU A 411 -16.79 8.02 24.31
CA LEU A 411 -16.51 9.15 25.19
C LEU A 411 -16.71 10.51 24.50
N ASN A 412 -16.69 10.53 23.17
CA ASN A 412 -16.85 11.71 22.32
C ASN A 412 -17.89 11.40 21.24
N PRO A 413 -19.16 11.16 21.61
CA PRO A 413 -20.18 10.87 20.61
C PRO A 413 -20.25 12.04 19.63
N ALA A 414 -20.21 11.73 18.34
CA ALA A 414 -20.51 12.72 17.30
C ALA A 414 -21.93 13.25 17.57
N PRO A 415 -22.09 14.56 17.74
CA PRO A 415 -23.36 15.16 18.09
C PRO A 415 -24.35 15.10 16.92
#